data_b27c9c7c701ddfa16cf63d9c330db3cf
#
_entry.id   b27c9c7c701ddfa16cf63d9c330db3cf
#
_cell.length_a   1.000
_cell.length_b   1.000
_cell.length_c   1.000
_cell.angle_alpha   90.00
_cell.angle_beta   90.00
_cell.angle_gamma   90.00
#
_symmetry.space_group_name_H-M   'P 1'
#
loop_
_entity.id
_entity.type
_entity.pdbx_description
1 polymer ?
#
loop_
_entity_poly.entity_id
_entity_poly.type
_entity_poly.pdbx_seq_one_letter_code
_entity_poly.pdbx_strand_id
1 'polypeptide(L)'
;MEFTEAVRRRRMVRSFTDEPVAPEAVDRILDIGRRGPTAGYSQGVEFVVVTDDAVRRTIAGDDDMFVESGHPNFVAQAPVHVVVCTSPEIYRARYREPDKMRAVADWSDEDLWEVPYWYTDAGAAVMLMLLAAVDENVAAAFVGSHADELRELLGIPAGYLPIGIVLLGHAAPDARRYGDVMAAPRKRRPLTDVVHYGHWSA
;
A
#
# COMPACT_ATOMS: atom_id res chain seq x y z
N MET A 1 -16.85 12.07 -1.13
CA MET A 1 -16.16 13.02 -2.07
C MET A 1 -16.29 12.52 -3.49
N GLU A 2 -16.23 13.41 -4.50
CA GLU A 2 -16.16 12.98 -5.92
C GLU A 2 -14.83 12.26 -6.20
N PHE A 3 -14.90 11.15 -6.96
CA PHE A 3 -13.72 10.28 -7.22
C PHE A 3 -12.52 11.05 -7.81
N THR A 4 -12.77 11.88 -8.83
CA THR A 4 -11.72 12.68 -9.48
C THR A 4 -11.05 13.64 -8.50
N GLU A 5 -11.81 14.18 -7.55
CA GLU A 5 -11.29 15.06 -6.50
C GLU A 5 -10.42 14.29 -5.51
N ALA A 6 -10.84 13.10 -5.08
CA ALA A 6 -10.03 12.24 -4.23
C ALA A 6 -8.67 11.91 -4.88
N VAL A 7 -8.68 11.54 -6.17
CA VAL A 7 -7.45 11.26 -6.95
C VAL A 7 -6.54 12.49 -7.01
N ARG A 8 -7.10 13.70 -7.23
CA ARG A 8 -6.32 14.95 -7.30
C ARG A 8 -5.74 15.35 -5.94
N ARG A 9 -6.47 15.13 -4.86
CA ARG A 9 -6.08 15.51 -3.50
C ARG A 9 -5.10 14.51 -2.89
N ARG A 10 -5.13 13.24 -3.31
CA ARG A 10 -4.24 12.21 -2.77
C ARG A 10 -2.77 12.65 -2.87
N ARG A 11 -2.08 12.57 -1.75
CA ARG A 11 -0.64 12.83 -1.62
C ARG A 11 0.01 11.72 -0.80
N MET A 12 1.33 11.59 -0.93
CA MET A 12 2.16 10.85 0.01
C MET A 12 2.66 11.85 1.05
N VAL A 13 2.00 11.88 2.21
CA VAL A 13 2.33 12.79 3.31
C VAL A 13 3.54 12.25 4.08
N ARG A 14 4.51 13.11 4.35
CA ARG A 14 5.76 12.75 5.05
C ARG A 14 6.04 13.67 6.26
N SER A 15 5.01 14.11 6.91
CA SER A 15 5.07 14.77 8.20
C SER A 15 3.67 14.68 8.82
N PHE A 16 3.59 14.10 10.01
CA PHE A 16 2.33 13.87 10.72
C PHE A 16 2.36 14.55 12.08
N THR A 17 1.17 14.90 12.56
CA THR A 17 0.97 15.30 13.95
C THR A 17 0.79 14.06 14.83
N ASP A 18 0.83 14.24 16.14
CA ASP A 18 0.52 13.21 17.15
C ASP A 18 -0.99 13.02 17.40
N GLU A 19 -1.83 13.76 16.68
CA GLU A 19 -3.28 13.63 16.77
C GLU A 19 -3.72 12.23 16.35
N PRO A 20 -4.50 11.52 17.20
CA PRO A 20 -4.94 10.16 16.89
C PRO A 20 -5.95 10.14 15.75
N VAL A 21 -5.90 9.12 14.93
CA VAL A 21 -6.94 8.83 13.92
C VAL A 21 -8.07 8.06 14.59
N ALA A 22 -9.31 8.48 14.36
CA ALA A 22 -10.49 7.80 14.89
C ALA A 22 -10.52 6.33 14.41
N PRO A 23 -10.70 5.34 15.30
CA PRO A 23 -10.73 3.92 14.93
C PRO A 23 -11.73 3.61 13.81
N GLU A 24 -12.90 4.26 13.84
CA GLU A 24 -13.94 4.07 12.84
C GLU A 24 -13.53 4.58 11.45
N ALA A 25 -12.66 5.59 11.36
CA ALA A 25 -12.09 6.05 10.10
C ALA A 25 -11.09 5.01 9.57
N VAL A 26 -10.26 4.44 10.43
CA VAL A 26 -9.35 3.34 10.09
C VAL A 26 -10.15 2.16 9.54
N ASP A 27 -11.21 1.74 10.24
CA ASP A 27 -12.06 0.62 9.82
C ASP A 27 -12.70 0.86 8.44
N ARG A 28 -13.19 2.08 8.16
CA ARG A 28 -13.74 2.42 6.84
C ARG A 28 -12.68 2.40 5.75
N ILE A 29 -11.48 2.88 6.03
CA ILE A 29 -10.35 2.83 5.10
C ILE A 29 -9.98 1.37 4.77
N LEU A 30 -9.93 0.50 5.77
CA LEU A 30 -9.64 -0.93 5.61
C LEU A 30 -10.76 -1.65 4.86
N ASP A 31 -12.03 -1.34 5.16
CA ASP A 31 -13.18 -1.92 4.43
C ASP A 31 -13.15 -1.58 2.94
N ILE A 32 -12.76 -0.36 2.58
CA ILE A 32 -12.55 0.02 1.18
C ILE A 32 -11.34 -0.71 0.59
N GLY A 33 -10.23 -0.79 1.32
CA GLY A 33 -9.00 -1.46 0.88
C GLY A 33 -9.24 -2.93 0.48
N ARG A 34 -9.98 -3.69 1.29
CA ARG A 34 -10.29 -5.11 1.02
C ARG A 34 -11.26 -5.33 -0.15
N ARG A 35 -11.87 -4.27 -0.71
CA ARG A 35 -12.77 -4.35 -1.87
C ARG A 35 -12.03 -4.32 -3.20
N GLY A 36 -10.70 -4.24 -3.20
CA GLY A 36 -9.90 -4.36 -4.40
C GLY A 36 -10.20 -5.66 -5.16
N PRO A 37 -10.08 -5.65 -6.49
CA PRO A 37 -10.20 -6.87 -7.27
C PRO A 37 -9.07 -7.84 -6.89
N THR A 38 -9.35 -9.14 -6.90
CA THR A 38 -8.33 -10.16 -6.72
C THR A 38 -8.44 -11.24 -7.80
N ALA A 39 -7.30 -11.66 -8.35
CA ALA A 39 -7.25 -12.69 -9.37
C ALA A 39 -8.00 -13.95 -8.89
N GLY A 40 -8.94 -14.41 -9.70
CA GLY A 40 -9.80 -15.54 -9.34
C GLY A 40 -10.71 -15.33 -8.13
N TYR A 41 -10.83 -14.08 -7.63
CA TYR A 41 -11.48 -13.76 -6.36
C TYR A 41 -10.82 -14.47 -5.17
N SER A 42 -9.48 -14.51 -5.18
CA SER A 42 -8.68 -15.21 -4.17
C SER A 42 -8.73 -14.57 -2.80
N GLN A 43 -8.90 -13.23 -2.74
CA GLN A 43 -8.97 -12.45 -1.49
C GLN A 43 -7.75 -12.67 -0.56
N GLY A 44 -6.57 -12.79 -1.17
CA GLY A 44 -5.32 -13.12 -0.47
C GLY A 44 -4.56 -11.91 0.09
N VAL A 45 -5.26 -10.78 0.33
CA VAL A 45 -4.68 -9.57 0.92
C VAL A 45 -5.22 -9.39 2.33
N GLU A 46 -4.32 -9.24 3.31
CA GLU A 46 -4.63 -9.05 4.71
C GLU A 46 -3.90 -7.83 5.29
N PHE A 47 -4.37 -7.34 6.41
CA PHE A 47 -3.85 -6.13 7.04
C PHE A 47 -3.52 -6.37 8.51
N VAL A 48 -2.35 -5.91 8.95
CA VAL A 48 -2.01 -5.83 10.38
C VAL A 48 -2.00 -4.35 10.76
N VAL A 49 -2.90 -3.97 11.68
CA VAL A 49 -3.00 -2.60 12.18
C VAL A 49 -2.20 -2.44 13.45
N VAL A 50 -1.27 -1.49 13.47
CA VAL A 50 -0.41 -1.20 14.60
C VAL A 50 -0.64 0.24 15.06
N THR A 51 -1.11 0.39 16.29
CA THR A 51 -1.34 1.68 16.96
C THR A 51 -0.46 1.85 18.21
N ASP A 52 0.11 0.76 18.73
CA ASP A 52 1.03 0.79 19.87
C ASP A 52 2.29 1.61 19.52
N ASP A 53 2.60 2.60 20.34
CA ASP A 53 3.69 3.54 20.10
C ASP A 53 5.07 2.87 20.12
N ALA A 54 5.30 1.91 21.01
CA ALA A 54 6.58 1.22 21.09
C ALA A 54 6.81 0.34 19.83
N VAL A 55 5.77 -0.37 19.39
CA VAL A 55 5.84 -1.21 18.19
C VAL A 55 6.03 -0.34 16.94
N ARG A 56 5.30 0.79 16.82
CA ARG A 56 5.44 1.71 15.69
C ARG A 56 6.85 2.30 15.61
N ARG A 57 7.44 2.68 16.75
CA ARG A 57 8.83 3.15 16.81
C ARG A 57 9.83 2.08 16.42
N THR A 58 9.60 0.84 16.83
CA THR A 58 10.45 -0.29 16.41
C THR A 58 10.38 -0.50 14.90
N ILE A 59 9.18 -0.42 14.29
CA ILE A 59 8.99 -0.50 12.83
C ILE A 59 9.71 0.65 12.12
N ALA A 60 9.63 1.87 12.68
CA ALA A 60 10.24 3.06 12.08
C ALA A 60 11.77 3.03 12.13
N GLY A 61 12.34 2.39 13.14
CA GLY A 61 13.79 2.37 13.37
C GLY A 61 14.39 3.79 13.50
N ASP A 62 15.69 3.85 13.48
CA ASP A 62 16.48 5.09 13.41
C ASP A 62 16.70 5.48 11.93
N ASP A 63 15.60 5.67 11.19
CA ASP A 63 15.65 5.80 9.74
C ASP A 63 16.32 7.11 9.27
N ASP A 64 17.65 7.10 9.26
CA ASP A 64 18.49 8.19 8.83
C ASP A 64 18.27 8.56 7.35
N MET A 65 17.82 7.60 6.51
CA MET A 65 17.61 7.83 5.08
C MET A 65 16.59 8.94 4.81
N PHE A 66 15.49 8.98 5.56
CA PHE A 66 14.50 10.05 5.42
C PHE A 66 15.01 11.37 6.05
N VAL A 67 15.70 11.26 7.18
CA VAL A 67 16.30 12.45 7.86
C VAL A 67 17.39 13.07 6.98
N GLU A 68 18.27 12.28 6.36
CA GLU A 68 19.27 12.74 5.41
C GLU A 68 18.63 13.40 4.17
N SER A 69 17.42 12.95 3.77
CA SER A 69 16.65 13.56 2.68
C SER A 69 15.92 14.85 3.10
N GLY A 70 16.12 15.34 4.33
CA GLY A 70 15.47 16.55 4.86
C GLY A 70 14.02 16.34 5.30
N HIS A 71 13.60 15.09 5.51
CA HIS A 71 12.32 14.74 6.10
C HIS A 71 12.52 14.31 7.57
N PRO A 72 11.57 14.62 8.47
CA PRO A 72 11.56 13.97 9.78
C PRO A 72 11.34 12.45 9.59
N ASN A 73 11.64 11.64 10.61
CA ASN A 73 11.22 10.24 10.61
C ASN A 73 9.68 10.16 10.69
N PHE A 74 9.03 10.38 9.55
CA PHE A 74 7.57 10.43 9.43
C PHE A 74 6.91 9.07 9.64
N VAL A 75 7.67 7.99 9.52
CA VAL A 75 7.18 6.64 9.85
C VAL A 75 6.91 6.59 11.35
N ALA A 76 7.84 7.06 12.18
CA ALA A 76 7.65 7.12 13.63
C ALA A 76 6.54 8.10 14.05
N GLN A 77 6.32 9.18 13.29
CA GLN A 77 5.29 10.18 13.59
C GLN A 77 3.87 9.68 13.34
N ALA A 78 3.64 8.84 12.32
CA ALA A 78 2.30 8.41 11.93
C ALA A 78 1.64 7.59 13.06
N PRO A 79 0.45 7.99 13.57
CA PRO A 79 -0.20 7.33 14.69
C PRO A 79 -0.75 5.94 14.37
N VAL A 80 -0.93 5.59 13.10
CA VAL A 80 -1.41 4.27 12.68
C VAL A 80 -0.55 3.74 11.54
N HIS A 81 -0.05 2.53 11.70
CA HIS A 81 0.58 1.76 10.64
C HIS A 81 -0.32 0.61 10.21
N VAL A 82 -0.57 0.48 8.93
CA VAL A 82 -1.28 -0.67 8.35
C VAL A 82 -0.30 -1.44 7.49
N VAL A 83 0.21 -2.55 8.01
CA VAL A 83 1.08 -3.46 7.26
C VAL A 83 0.22 -4.26 6.30
N VAL A 84 0.50 -4.12 5.02
CA VAL A 84 -0.24 -4.82 3.96
C VAL A 84 0.49 -6.11 3.64
N CYS A 85 -0.21 -7.22 3.81
CA CYS A 85 0.30 -8.56 3.57
C CYS A 85 -0.45 -9.23 2.43
N THR A 86 0.23 -10.09 1.69
CA THR A 86 -0.39 -10.95 0.68
C THR A 86 0.14 -12.38 0.80
N SER A 87 -0.64 -13.36 0.35
CA SER A 87 -0.24 -14.77 0.42
C SER A 87 -0.34 -15.46 -0.93
N PRO A 88 0.79 -15.77 -1.60
CA PRO A 88 0.80 -16.56 -2.84
C PRO A 88 0.04 -17.90 -2.72
N GLU A 89 0.08 -18.53 -1.53
CA GLU A 89 -0.55 -19.83 -1.31
C GLU A 89 -2.09 -19.77 -1.39
N ILE A 90 -2.70 -18.66 -0.97
CA ILE A 90 -4.14 -18.44 -1.11
C ILE A 90 -4.54 -18.41 -2.60
N TYR A 91 -3.74 -17.75 -3.44
CA TYR A 91 -3.98 -17.72 -4.90
C TYR A 91 -3.80 -19.11 -5.52
N ARG A 92 -2.72 -19.81 -5.18
CA ARG A 92 -2.47 -21.16 -5.66
C ARG A 92 -3.58 -22.13 -5.21
N ALA A 93 -4.03 -22.05 -3.97
CA ALA A 93 -5.13 -22.84 -3.46
C ALA A 93 -6.43 -22.57 -4.24
N ARG A 94 -6.75 -21.29 -4.47
CA ARG A 94 -7.94 -20.89 -5.24
C ARG A 94 -7.95 -21.45 -6.67
N TYR A 95 -6.80 -21.42 -7.34
CA TYR A 95 -6.70 -21.91 -8.72
C TYR A 95 -6.67 -23.44 -8.83
N ARG A 96 -6.57 -24.17 -7.73
CA ARG A 96 -6.77 -25.62 -7.66
C ARG A 96 -8.24 -26.01 -7.44
N GLU A 97 -9.13 -25.07 -7.19
CA GLU A 97 -10.56 -25.34 -7.06
C GLU A 97 -11.17 -25.70 -8.42
N PRO A 98 -12.21 -26.57 -8.45
CA PRO A 98 -12.71 -27.18 -9.69
C PRO A 98 -13.15 -26.18 -10.77
N ASP A 99 -13.71 -25.02 -10.37
CA ASP A 99 -14.15 -23.97 -11.31
C ASP A 99 -12.97 -23.27 -11.98
N LYS A 100 -11.83 -23.11 -11.28
CA LYS A 100 -10.61 -22.49 -11.81
C LYS A 100 -9.74 -23.50 -12.54
N MET A 101 -9.53 -24.67 -11.95
CA MET A 101 -8.68 -25.72 -12.52
C MET A 101 -9.12 -26.08 -13.95
N ARG A 102 -10.42 -26.11 -14.23
CA ARG A 102 -10.93 -26.39 -15.58
C ARG A 102 -10.47 -25.39 -16.64
N ALA A 103 -10.29 -24.15 -16.26
CA ALA A 103 -9.88 -23.07 -17.16
C ALA A 103 -8.37 -23.03 -17.41
N VAL A 104 -7.57 -23.60 -16.50
CA VAL A 104 -6.10 -23.55 -16.51
C VAL A 104 -5.46 -24.95 -16.53
N ALA A 105 -6.21 -25.97 -16.90
CA ALA A 105 -5.79 -27.37 -16.82
C ALA A 105 -4.47 -27.66 -17.58
N ASP A 106 -4.22 -26.94 -18.68
CA ASP A 106 -3.07 -27.12 -19.54
C ASP A 106 -1.93 -26.12 -19.23
N TRP A 107 -2.08 -25.29 -18.19
CA TRP A 107 -1.09 -24.29 -17.82
C TRP A 107 -0.14 -24.84 -16.76
N SER A 108 1.16 -24.58 -16.95
CA SER A 108 2.14 -24.83 -15.89
C SER A 108 1.98 -23.81 -14.76
N ASP A 109 2.51 -24.12 -13.59
CA ASP A 109 2.55 -23.15 -12.46
C ASP A 109 3.35 -21.90 -12.84
N GLU A 110 4.39 -22.05 -13.67
CA GLU A 110 5.22 -20.95 -14.17
C GLU A 110 4.43 -20.04 -15.11
N ASP A 111 3.69 -20.60 -16.08
CA ASP A 111 2.83 -19.82 -16.99
C ASP A 111 1.71 -19.10 -16.23
N LEU A 112 1.10 -19.78 -15.26
CA LEU A 112 -0.02 -19.24 -14.48
C LEU A 112 0.39 -18.06 -13.62
N TRP A 113 1.62 -18.06 -13.13
CA TRP A 113 2.14 -17.04 -12.22
C TRP A 113 3.29 -16.22 -12.82
N GLU A 114 3.42 -16.18 -14.14
CA GLU A 114 4.33 -15.26 -14.83
C GLU A 114 4.14 -13.82 -14.34
N VAL A 115 2.90 -13.41 -14.13
CA VAL A 115 2.57 -12.20 -13.38
C VAL A 115 2.13 -12.61 -11.97
N PRO A 116 2.88 -12.23 -10.92
CA PRO A 116 2.51 -12.57 -9.54
C PRO A 116 1.35 -11.68 -9.05
N TYR A 117 0.12 -12.08 -9.41
CA TYR A 117 -1.10 -11.29 -9.16
C TYR A 117 -1.31 -10.90 -7.69
N TRP A 118 -0.80 -11.66 -6.75
CA TRP A 118 -0.85 -11.28 -5.33
C TRP A 118 -0.22 -9.92 -5.03
N TYR A 119 0.81 -9.49 -5.77
CA TYR A 119 1.37 -8.14 -5.62
C TYR A 119 0.54 -7.07 -6.33
N THR A 120 -0.02 -7.37 -7.51
CA THR A 120 -0.88 -6.42 -8.23
C THR A 120 -2.14 -6.10 -7.43
N ASP A 121 -2.75 -7.13 -6.84
CA ASP A 121 -3.96 -7.04 -6.05
C ASP A 121 -3.70 -6.30 -4.73
N ALA A 122 -2.59 -6.61 -4.06
CA ALA A 122 -2.16 -5.88 -2.88
C ALA A 122 -1.87 -4.40 -3.19
N GLY A 123 -1.27 -4.09 -4.35
CA GLY A 123 -1.10 -2.72 -4.83
C GLY A 123 -2.43 -2.00 -5.09
N ALA A 124 -3.43 -2.72 -5.61
CA ALA A 124 -4.79 -2.18 -5.79
C ALA A 124 -5.44 -1.86 -4.42
N ALA A 125 -5.30 -2.75 -3.43
CA ALA A 125 -5.78 -2.51 -2.07
C ALA A 125 -5.11 -1.28 -1.44
N VAL A 126 -3.78 -1.14 -1.57
CA VAL A 126 -3.04 0.05 -1.12
C VAL A 126 -3.61 1.32 -1.75
N MET A 127 -3.82 1.34 -3.08
CA MET A 127 -4.35 2.52 -3.75
C MET A 127 -5.76 2.88 -3.26
N LEU A 128 -6.62 1.88 -3.06
CA LEU A 128 -7.96 2.11 -2.51
C LEU A 128 -7.91 2.69 -1.10
N MET A 129 -7.04 2.19 -0.23
CA MET A 129 -6.84 2.76 1.12
C MET A 129 -6.35 4.21 1.06
N LEU A 130 -5.40 4.53 0.17
CA LEU A 130 -4.90 5.90 0.01
C LEU A 130 -5.99 6.87 -0.48
N LEU A 131 -6.91 6.42 -1.31
CA LEU A 131 -8.06 7.22 -1.76
C LEU A 131 -9.13 7.35 -0.67
N ALA A 132 -9.43 6.26 0.03
CA ALA A 132 -10.35 6.26 1.16
C ALA A 132 -9.86 7.19 2.29
N ALA A 133 -8.56 7.21 2.57
CA ALA A 133 -7.98 8.13 3.55
C ALA A 133 -8.26 9.60 3.17
N VAL A 134 -8.17 9.96 1.88
CA VAL A 134 -8.54 11.32 1.43
C VAL A 134 -10.02 11.62 1.68
N ASP A 135 -10.91 10.66 1.43
CA ASP A 135 -12.35 10.83 1.66
C ASP A 135 -12.68 10.97 3.15
N GLU A 136 -11.93 10.29 4.01
CA GLU A 136 -12.02 10.39 5.47
C GLU A 136 -11.26 11.61 6.06
N ASN A 137 -10.66 12.47 5.23
CA ASN A 137 -9.78 13.57 5.64
C ASN A 137 -8.58 13.11 6.50
N VAL A 138 -8.12 11.89 6.29
CA VAL A 138 -6.93 11.30 6.88
C VAL A 138 -5.76 11.44 5.91
N ALA A 139 -4.63 11.94 6.39
CA ALA A 139 -3.41 11.98 5.62
C ALA A 139 -2.78 10.57 5.57
N ALA A 140 -2.22 10.21 4.41
CA ALA A 140 -1.65 8.89 4.23
C ALA A 140 -0.34 8.92 3.43
N ALA A 141 0.49 7.89 3.67
CA ALA A 141 1.63 7.55 2.83
C ALA A 141 1.72 6.02 2.69
N PHE A 142 2.41 5.56 1.66
CA PHE A 142 2.83 4.17 1.54
C PHE A 142 4.35 4.11 1.47
N VAL A 143 4.95 3.27 2.30
CA VAL A 143 6.40 3.06 2.40
C VAL A 143 6.72 1.58 2.26
N GLY A 144 7.87 1.28 1.64
CA GLY A 144 8.45 -0.05 1.69
C GLY A 144 8.96 -0.37 3.10
N SER A 145 9.25 -1.65 3.33
CA SER A 145 9.79 -2.11 4.60
C SER A 145 10.55 -3.42 4.42
N HIS A 146 11.34 -3.79 5.40
CA HIS A 146 12.00 -5.08 5.46
C HIS A 146 10.99 -6.16 5.88
N ALA A 147 10.58 -7.00 4.93
CA ALA A 147 9.50 -7.97 5.12
C ALA A 147 9.79 -8.98 6.25
N ASP A 148 11.04 -9.43 6.38
CA ASP A 148 11.43 -10.42 7.40
C ASP A 148 11.37 -9.83 8.81
N GLU A 149 11.85 -8.61 8.99
CA GLU A 149 11.79 -7.89 10.27
C GLU A 149 10.35 -7.65 10.71
N LEU A 150 9.46 -7.26 9.78
CA LEU A 150 8.04 -7.09 10.08
C LEU A 150 7.35 -8.41 10.45
N ARG A 151 7.70 -9.50 9.77
CA ARG A 151 7.14 -10.81 10.08
C ARG A 151 7.51 -11.26 11.49
N GLU A 152 8.78 -11.10 11.85
CA GLU A 152 9.27 -11.47 13.20
C GLU A 152 8.61 -10.60 14.27
N LEU A 153 8.65 -9.28 14.09
CA LEU A 153 8.13 -8.33 15.08
C LEU A 153 6.63 -8.49 15.33
N LEU A 154 5.85 -8.73 14.27
CA LEU A 154 4.38 -8.74 14.31
C LEU A 154 3.79 -10.16 14.33
N GLY A 155 4.62 -11.21 14.35
CA GLY A 155 4.16 -12.60 14.34
C GLY A 155 3.42 -12.98 13.05
N ILE A 156 3.75 -12.34 11.90
CA ILE A 156 3.09 -12.63 10.63
C ILE A 156 3.53 -14.02 10.14
N PRO A 157 2.58 -14.93 9.83
CA PRO A 157 2.91 -16.28 9.39
C PRO A 157 3.79 -16.31 8.14
N ALA A 158 4.66 -17.32 8.00
CA ALA A 158 5.60 -17.46 6.89
C ALA A 158 4.94 -17.51 5.50
N GLY A 159 3.68 -17.93 5.41
CA GLY A 159 2.91 -17.93 4.16
C GLY A 159 2.42 -16.57 3.69
N TYR A 160 2.66 -15.51 4.50
CA TYR A 160 2.30 -14.13 4.15
C TYR A 160 3.53 -13.28 3.90
N LEU A 161 3.43 -12.43 2.90
CA LEU A 161 4.47 -11.52 2.45
C LEU A 161 4.05 -10.08 2.74
N PRO A 162 4.63 -9.40 3.72
CA PRO A 162 4.48 -7.96 3.86
C PRO A 162 5.02 -7.25 2.62
N ILE A 163 4.21 -6.37 2.02
CA ILE A 163 4.61 -5.60 0.82
C ILE A 163 4.96 -4.15 1.12
N GLY A 164 4.67 -3.70 2.33
CA GLY A 164 4.90 -2.34 2.81
C GLY A 164 3.83 -1.91 3.80
N ILE A 165 3.90 -0.64 4.18
CA ILE A 165 3.10 -0.07 5.26
C ILE A 165 2.34 1.14 4.72
N VAL A 166 1.02 1.16 4.89
CA VAL A 166 0.22 2.38 4.76
C VAL A 166 0.24 3.10 6.11
N LEU A 167 0.79 4.29 6.11
CA LEU A 167 0.80 5.20 7.25
C LEU A 167 -0.46 6.05 7.21
N LEU A 168 -1.15 6.18 8.34
CA LEU A 168 -2.34 7.03 8.48
C LEU A 168 -2.13 7.99 9.66
N GLY A 169 -2.58 9.24 9.50
CA GLY A 169 -2.45 10.29 10.51
C GLY A 169 -3.06 11.61 10.05
N HIS A 170 -2.75 12.68 10.75
CA HIS A 170 -3.09 14.03 10.34
C HIS A 170 -1.82 14.75 9.87
N ALA A 171 -1.90 15.44 8.72
CA ALA A 171 -0.74 16.13 8.15
C ALA A 171 -0.30 17.28 9.06
N ALA A 172 0.99 17.36 9.36
CA ALA A 172 1.53 18.52 10.08
C ALA A 172 1.38 19.79 9.23
N PRO A 173 1.23 20.97 9.83
CA PRO A 173 1.04 22.24 9.10
C PRO A 173 2.17 22.56 8.12
N ASP A 174 3.39 22.08 8.41
CA ASP A 174 4.59 22.26 7.59
C ASP A 174 4.85 21.09 6.62
N ALA A 175 3.92 20.16 6.50
CA ALA A 175 4.05 18.99 5.62
C ALA A 175 4.29 19.42 4.17
N ARG A 176 5.54 19.33 3.73
CA ARG A 176 5.96 19.66 2.36
C ARG A 176 5.53 18.59 1.37
N ARG A 177 5.30 19.00 0.14
CA ARG A 177 5.14 18.03 -0.96
C ARG A 177 6.50 17.42 -1.27
N TYR A 178 6.53 16.13 -1.54
CA TYR A 178 7.78 15.44 -1.90
C TYR A 178 8.53 16.13 -3.07
N GLY A 179 7.78 16.62 -4.06
CA GLY A 179 8.36 17.36 -5.17
C GLY A 179 9.03 18.69 -4.79
N ASP A 180 8.65 19.29 -3.66
CA ASP A 180 9.21 20.57 -3.18
C ASP A 180 10.57 20.37 -2.48
N VAL A 181 10.92 19.14 -2.13
CA VAL A 181 12.17 18.77 -1.42
C VAL A 181 13.22 18.20 -2.38
N MET A 182 12.82 17.77 -3.59
CA MET A 182 13.76 17.24 -4.58
C MET A 182 14.51 18.38 -5.30
N ALA A 183 15.82 18.21 -5.41
CA ALA A 183 16.68 19.15 -6.18
C ALA A 183 16.27 19.27 -7.66
N ALA A 184 15.59 18.27 -8.20
CA ALA A 184 15.05 18.26 -9.56
C ALA A 184 13.65 17.58 -9.57
N PRO A 185 12.56 18.32 -9.36
CA PRO A 185 11.23 17.76 -9.35
C PRO A 185 10.87 17.17 -10.72
N ARG A 186 10.58 15.87 -10.76
CA ARG A 186 10.13 15.19 -11.98
C ARG A 186 8.68 15.55 -12.28
N LYS A 187 8.43 16.09 -13.46
CA LYS A 187 7.07 16.29 -13.98
C LYS A 187 6.45 14.93 -14.37
N ARG A 188 5.14 14.83 -14.23
CA ARG A 188 4.41 13.70 -14.80
C ARG A 188 4.58 13.70 -16.31
N ARG A 189 4.84 12.53 -16.89
CA ARG A 189 4.91 12.37 -18.35
C ARG A 189 3.57 12.77 -18.99
N PRO A 190 3.57 13.43 -20.15
CA PRO A 190 2.35 13.67 -20.91
C PRO A 190 1.59 12.38 -21.21
N LEU A 191 0.26 12.47 -21.36
CA LEU A 191 -0.56 11.29 -21.66
C LEU A 191 -0.13 10.63 -22.99
N THR A 192 0.25 11.43 -23.97
CA THR A 192 0.75 10.99 -25.28
C THR A 192 1.99 10.11 -25.22
N ASP A 193 2.79 10.24 -24.15
CA ASP A 193 4.04 9.49 -23.98
C ASP A 193 3.83 8.14 -23.27
N VAL A 194 2.62 7.86 -22.80
CA VAL A 194 2.31 6.68 -21.98
C VAL A 194 1.08 5.91 -22.49
N VAL A 195 0.42 6.41 -23.52
CA VAL A 195 -0.74 5.77 -24.15
C VAL A 195 -0.46 5.49 -25.61
N HIS A 196 -0.58 4.24 -25.98
CA HIS A 196 -0.41 3.76 -27.34
C HIS A 196 -1.73 3.15 -27.82
N TYR A 197 -2.27 3.62 -28.95
CA TYR A 197 -3.52 3.13 -29.51
C TYR A 197 -3.27 2.03 -30.54
N GLY A 198 -3.90 0.87 -30.33
CA GLY A 198 -3.83 -0.27 -31.23
C GLY A 198 -2.58 -1.14 -31.05
N HIS A 199 -1.40 -0.54 -31.05
CA HIS A 199 -0.12 -1.23 -30.87
C HIS A 199 0.90 -0.32 -30.21
N TRP A 200 1.97 -0.89 -29.66
CA TRP A 200 3.05 -0.09 -29.10
C TRP A 200 3.73 0.74 -30.18
N SER A 201 3.80 2.05 -29.97
CA SER A 201 4.56 2.99 -30.82
C SER A 201 5.78 3.48 -30.06
N ALA A 202 6.96 3.40 -30.70
CA ALA A 202 8.23 3.90 -30.18
C ALA A 202 8.28 5.43 -30.25
#